data_a82ad986622e41f0f38396f8e53349b0
#
_entry.id   a82ad986622e41f0f38396f8e53349b0
#
_cell.length_a   1.000
_cell.length_b   1.000
_cell.length_c   1.000
_cell.angle_alpha   90.00
_cell.angle_beta   90.00
_cell.angle_gamma   90.00
#
_symmetry.space_group_name_H-M   'P 1'
#
loop_
_entity.id
_entity.type
_entity.pdbx_description
1 polymer ?
#
loop_
_entity_poly.entity_id
_entity_poly.type
_entity_poly.pdbx_seq_one_letter_code
_entity_poly.pdbx_strand_id
1 'polypeptide(L)'
;MSIKTFRDLEHHGWLERATSYDVITPVTNQAIDPILATFGDINGLSILEVASGLGHLCGTGAHSGAHMHGIDFASTMVELAKSSYPNVNFSEGDAEDLGFEDQTFDGVVCAFGLLHLQNPDRAIREAHRVLRNGGRFTYTVWCTPDDGGEFFGFLMGAIQAHGDLDIDLPAAPPFYRFADDQEIESAISAAGFSSYKVSTVPVVWRSDEAQDAVDVIYKATVRTKSILEAQTVESRQAIHSAIISGLEEYRVGDHFQLSLPALMVSAVK
;
A
#
# COMPACT_ATOMS: atom_id res chain seq x y z
N MET A 1 9.47 8.33 -21.09
CA MET A 1 8.17 7.78 -21.52
C MET A 1 7.08 8.82 -21.30
N SER A 2 6.06 8.91 -22.17
CA SER A 2 4.93 9.82 -21.92
C SER A 2 3.98 9.15 -20.90
N ILE A 3 3.73 9.80 -19.76
CA ILE A 3 2.75 9.34 -18.76
C ILE A 3 1.36 9.60 -19.32
N LYS A 4 0.63 8.54 -19.68
CA LYS A 4 -0.70 8.62 -20.29
C LYS A 4 -1.79 7.99 -19.43
N THR A 5 -1.44 7.05 -18.57
CA THR A 5 -2.35 6.30 -17.72
C THR A 5 -1.95 6.39 -16.26
N PHE A 6 -2.86 6.08 -15.36
CA PHE A 6 -2.54 5.95 -13.93
C PHE A 6 -1.46 4.89 -13.69
N ARG A 7 -1.51 3.78 -14.44
CA ARG A 7 -0.49 2.75 -14.38
C ARG A 7 0.91 3.27 -14.78
N ASP A 8 1.01 4.08 -15.86
CA ASP A 8 2.30 4.67 -16.25
C ASP A 8 2.84 5.60 -15.17
N LEU A 9 1.95 6.40 -14.54
CA LEU A 9 2.30 7.30 -13.45
C LEU A 9 2.85 6.53 -12.24
N GLU A 10 2.12 5.52 -11.78
CA GLU A 10 2.52 4.69 -10.63
C GLU A 10 3.81 3.93 -10.93
N HIS A 11 3.92 3.28 -12.07
CA HIS A 11 5.12 2.53 -12.44
C HIS A 11 6.38 3.43 -12.46
N HIS A 12 6.31 4.56 -13.15
CA HIS A 12 7.42 5.51 -13.18
C HIS A 12 7.76 6.05 -11.79
N GLY A 13 6.73 6.41 -11.05
CA GLY A 13 6.88 6.92 -9.70
C GLY A 13 7.55 5.94 -8.75
N TRP A 14 7.18 4.67 -8.77
CA TRP A 14 7.78 3.65 -7.89
C TRP A 14 9.21 3.29 -8.30
N LEU A 15 9.54 3.29 -9.59
CA LEU A 15 10.93 3.16 -10.05
C LEU A 15 11.85 4.24 -9.46
N GLU A 16 11.37 5.48 -9.37
CA GLU A 16 12.14 6.59 -8.83
C GLU A 16 12.26 6.59 -7.30
N ARG A 17 11.24 6.06 -6.59
CA ARG A 17 11.13 6.19 -5.12
C ARG A 17 11.69 5.02 -4.34
N ALA A 18 12.06 3.94 -4.97
CA ALA A 18 12.51 2.74 -4.29
C ALA A 18 13.57 3.01 -3.21
N THR A 19 14.53 3.89 -3.49
CA THR A 19 15.62 4.23 -2.55
C THR A 19 15.23 5.17 -1.41
N SER A 20 14.06 5.82 -1.48
CA SER A 20 13.57 6.76 -0.46
C SER A 20 12.32 6.27 0.27
N TYR A 21 11.75 5.15 -0.15
CA TYR A 21 10.49 4.60 0.38
C TYR A 21 10.59 4.18 1.85
N ASP A 22 11.79 3.93 2.35
CA ASP A 22 12.04 3.51 3.74
C ASP A 22 11.46 4.47 4.79
N VAL A 23 11.19 5.73 4.46
CA VAL A 23 10.60 6.70 5.40
C VAL A 23 9.20 6.31 5.89
N ILE A 24 8.45 5.48 5.11
CA ILE A 24 7.11 5.02 5.49
C ILE A 24 7.12 3.57 6.02
N THR A 25 8.22 2.86 5.86
CA THR A 25 8.36 1.46 6.28
C THR A 25 8.05 1.23 7.78
N PRO A 26 8.46 2.10 8.72
CA PRO A 26 8.09 1.94 10.13
C PRO A 26 6.57 2.00 10.37
N VAL A 27 5.82 2.57 9.44
CA VAL A 27 4.35 2.65 9.47
C VAL A 27 3.75 1.38 8.89
N THR A 28 4.08 1.05 7.63
CA THR A 28 3.50 -0.09 6.92
C THR A 28 3.86 -1.43 7.57
N ASN A 29 5.05 -1.55 8.14
CA ASN A 29 5.50 -2.77 8.83
C ASN A 29 4.68 -3.12 10.08
N GLN A 30 3.95 -2.16 10.68
CA GLN A 30 3.05 -2.45 11.79
C GLN A 30 1.91 -3.41 11.40
N ALA A 31 1.62 -3.56 10.11
CA ALA A 31 0.61 -4.48 9.61
C ALA A 31 1.14 -5.90 9.31
N ILE A 32 2.45 -6.13 9.31
CA ILE A 32 3.05 -7.41 8.88
C ILE A 32 2.57 -8.57 9.76
N ASP A 33 2.76 -8.49 11.07
CA ASP A 33 2.37 -9.58 11.98
C ASP A 33 0.86 -9.83 11.96
N PRO A 34 -0.03 -8.82 12.00
CA PRO A 34 -1.47 -9.02 11.78
C PRO A 34 -1.83 -9.71 10.46
N ILE A 35 -1.16 -9.34 9.35
CA ILE A 35 -1.39 -9.98 8.04
C ILE A 35 -0.97 -11.45 8.10
N LEU A 36 0.23 -11.75 8.55
CA LEU A 36 0.73 -13.12 8.62
C LEU A 36 -0.11 -14.00 9.56
N ALA A 37 -0.62 -13.43 10.67
CA ALA A 37 -1.51 -14.12 11.59
C ALA A 37 -2.82 -14.60 10.96
N THR A 38 -3.28 -14.00 9.85
CA THR A 38 -4.49 -14.46 9.14
C THR A 38 -4.34 -15.87 8.56
N PHE A 39 -3.11 -16.33 8.30
CA PHE A 39 -2.81 -17.64 7.74
C PHE A 39 -2.62 -18.74 8.81
N GLY A 40 -2.60 -18.38 10.11
CA GLY A 40 -2.30 -19.31 11.20
C GLY A 40 -0.83 -19.72 11.24
N ASP A 41 -0.54 -21.01 11.35
CA ASP A 41 0.84 -21.52 11.26
C ASP A 41 1.28 -21.47 9.78
N ILE A 42 2.23 -20.59 9.49
CA ILE A 42 2.74 -20.38 8.14
C ILE A 42 3.94 -21.26 7.78
N ASN A 43 4.44 -22.05 8.72
CA ASN A 43 5.60 -22.90 8.46
C ASN A 43 5.32 -23.89 7.32
N GLY A 44 6.12 -23.82 6.26
CA GLY A 44 5.98 -24.65 5.05
C GLY A 44 4.91 -24.20 4.06
N LEU A 45 4.10 -23.16 4.36
CA LEU A 45 3.15 -22.62 3.38
C LEU A 45 3.86 -21.87 2.24
N SER A 46 3.34 -22.01 1.03
CA SER A 46 3.74 -21.21 -0.13
C SER A 46 2.89 -19.96 -0.20
N ILE A 47 3.51 -18.78 0.03
CA ILE A 47 2.81 -17.50 0.07
C ILE A 47 3.40 -16.55 -0.97
N LEU A 48 2.53 -15.95 -1.79
CA LEU A 48 2.85 -14.89 -2.74
C LEU A 48 2.50 -13.54 -2.13
N GLU A 49 3.44 -12.60 -2.14
CA GLU A 49 3.18 -11.18 -1.91
C GLU A 49 3.20 -10.43 -3.24
N VAL A 50 2.09 -9.78 -3.60
CA VAL A 50 1.99 -8.89 -4.77
C VAL A 50 2.15 -7.44 -4.35
N ALA A 51 2.80 -6.62 -5.18
CA ALA A 51 3.28 -5.29 -4.83
C ALA A 51 4.17 -5.33 -3.57
N SER A 52 5.17 -6.21 -3.58
CA SER A 52 5.99 -6.53 -2.41
C SER A 52 6.94 -5.41 -1.97
N GLY A 53 7.13 -4.37 -2.77
CA GLY A 53 8.01 -3.26 -2.49
C GLY A 53 9.41 -3.71 -2.08
N LEU A 54 9.88 -3.25 -0.92
CA LEU A 54 11.20 -3.60 -0.36
C LEU A 54 11.27 -5.01 0.26
N GLY A 55 10.17 -5.79 0.25
CA GLY A 55 10.14 -7.20 0.64
C GLY A 55 10.10 -7.48 2.14
N HIS A 56 9.75 -6.51 2.99
CA HIS A 56 9.78 -6.69 4.46
C HIS A 56 8.81 -7.77 4.94
N LEU A 57 7.60 -7.86 4.38
CA LEU A 57 6.63 -8.90 4.74
C LEU A 57 7.14 -10.28 4.27
N CYS A 58 7.66 -10.37 3.05
CA CYS A 58 8.30 -11.58 2.56
C CYS A 58 9.46 -12.04 3.46
N GLY A 59 10.33 -11.09 3.88
CA GLY A 59 11.44 -11.38 4.78
C GLY A 59 10.98 -11.92 6.12
N THR A 60 9.95 -11.32 6.72
CA THR A 60 9.36 -11.76 7.99
C THR A 60 8.69 -13.13 7.87
N GLY A 61 7.91 -13.34 6.79
CA GLY A 61 7.26 -14.62 6.52
C GLY A 61 8.26 -15.76 6.32
N ALA A 62 9.33 -15.50 5.58
CA ALA A 62 10.42 -16.48 5.37
C ALA A 62 11.15 -16.81 6.66
N HIS A 63 11.41 -15.81 7.52
CA HIS A 63 11.98 -16.04 8.85
C HIS A 63 11.09 -16.94 9.73
N SER A 64 9.78 -16.86 9.54
CA SER A 64 8.78 -17.68 10.24
C SER A 64 8.53 -19.05 9.55
N GLY A 65 9.33 -19.41 8.54
CA GLY A 65 9.33 -20.73 7.91
C GLY A 65 8.44 -20.87 6.67
N ALA A 66 7.81 -19.80 6.19
CA ALA A 66 7.04 -19.83 4.94
C ALA A 66 7.96 -19.81 3.70
N HIS A 67 7.50 -20.44 2.63
CA HIS A 67 8.10 -20.30 1.30
C HIS A 67 7.53 -19.05 0.62
N MET A 68 8.21 -17.93 0.81
CA MET A 68 7.76 -16.63 0.30
C MET A 68 8.22 -16.38 -1.12
N HIS A 69 7.33 -15.81 -1.94
CA HIS A 69 7.65 -15.22 -3.23
C HIS A 69 7.08 -13.80 -3.28
N GLY A 70 7.91 -12.81 -3.58
CA GLY A 70 7.48 -11.42 -3.75
C GLY A 70 7.50 -11.02 -5.21
N ILE A 71 6.47 -10.33 -5.67
CA ILE A 71 6.50 -9.65 -6.97
C ILE A 71 6.21 -8.17 -6.82
N ASP A 72 6.91 -7.38 -7.60
CA ASP A 72 6.63 -5.95 -7.75
C ASP A 72 6.82 -5.54 -9.21
N PHE A 73 6.04 -4.56 -9.69
CA PHE A 73 6.18 -4.11 -11.08
C PHE A 73 7.34 -3.11 -11.27
N ALA A 74 7.87 -2.54 -10.17
CA ALA A 74 9.03 -1.68 -10.18
C ALA A 74 10.31 -2.51 -9.98
N SER A 75 11.11 -2.67 -11.04
CA SER A 75 12.35 -3.45 -10.99
C SER A 75 13.32 -2.97 -9.91
N THR A 76 13.37 -1.66 -9.63
CA THR A 76 14.20 -1.09 -8.56
C THR A 76 13.77 -1.56 -7.16
N MET A 77 12.45 -1.75 -6.90
CA MET A 77 11.96 -2.35 -5.66
C MET A 77 12.44 -3.81 -5.54
N VAL A 78 12.29 -4.58 -6.63
CA VAL A 78 12.74 -5.99 -6.69
C VAL A 78 14.23 -6.14 -6.41
N GLU A 79 15.07 -5.27 -6.98
CA GLU A 79 16.53 -5.30 -6.76
C GLU A 79 16.88 -5.03 -5.30
N LEU A 80 16.24 -4.04 -4.66
CA LEU A 80 16.43 -3.74 -3.24
C LEU A 80 15.95 -4.86 -2.34
N ALA A 81 14.76 -5.44 -2.64
CA ALA A 81 14.23 -6.58 -1.90
C ALA A 81 15.17 -7.80 -1.97
N LYS A 82 15.69 -8.15 -3.15
CA LYS A 82 16.70 -9.22 -3.32
C LYS A 82 17.96 -8.96 -2.51
N SER A 83 18.42 -7.71 -2.47
CA SER A 83 19.62 -7.34 -1.71
C SER A 83 19.40 -7.49 -0.21
N SER A 84 18.19 -7.10 0.29
CA SER A 84 17.85 -7.15 1.70
C SER A 84 17.52 -8.56 2.20
N TYR A 85 16.92 -9.39 1.33
CA TYR A 85 16.43 -10.73 1.67
C TYR A 85 16.89 -11.78 0.63
N PRO A 86 18.19 -12.10 0.56
CA PRO A 86 18.77 -12.95 -0.49
C PRO A 86 18.26 -14.39 -0.53
N ASN A 87 17.61 -14.84 0.53
CA ASN A 87 17.02 -16.18 0.64
C ASN A 87 15.54 -16.23 0.25
N VAL A 88 14.96 -15.11 -0.17
CA VAL A 88 13.56 -15.01 -0.63
C VAL A 88 13.54 -14.84 -2.14
N ASN A 89 12.58 -15.46 -2.80
CA ASN A 89 12.39 -15.30 -4.24
C ASN A 89 11.65 -14.00 -4.54
N PHE A 90 12.29 -13.08 -5.26
CA PHE A 90 11.65 -11.88 -5.78
C PHE A 90 11.75 -11.83 -7.30
N SER A 91 10.71 -11.37 -7.96
CA SER A 91 10.70 -11.17 -9.42
C SER A 91 9.88 -9.94 -9.80
N GLU A 92 10.24 -9.31 -10.90
CA GLU A 92 9.38 -8.31 -11.53
C GLU A 92 8.12 -8.99 -12.02
N GLY A 93 6.96 -8.39 -11.77
CA GLY A 93 5.67 -8.95 -12.15
C GLY A 93 4.52 -7.99 -11.94
N ASP A 94 3.42 -8.27 -12.63
CA ASP A 94 2.20 -7.48 -12.61
C ASP A 94 1.14 -8.20 -11.77
N ALA A 95 0.65 -7.55 -10.71
CA ALA A 95 -0.43 -8.09 -9.89
C ALA A 95 -1.74 -8.30 -10.69
N GLU A 96 -1.93 -7.55 -11.77
CA GLU A 96 -3.08 -7.65 -12.66
C GLU A 96 -2.95 -8.77 -13.71
N ASP A 97 -1.77 -9.42 -13.82
CA ASP A 97 -1.47 -10.50 -14.79
C ASP A 97 -0.35 -11.39 -14.27
N LEU A 98 -0.69 -12.24 -13.29
CA LEU A 98 0.28 -13.07 -12.58
C LEU A 98 0.80 -14.20 -13.48
N GLY A 99 2.11 -14.25 -13.68
CA GLY A 99 2.79 -15.29 -14.47
C GLY A 99 2.90 -16.65 -13.77
N PHE A 100 1.97 -16.99 -12.89
CA PHE A 100 1.95 -18.25 -12.16
C PHE A 100 0.78 -19.12 -12.62
N GLU A 101 0.96 -20.44 -12.52
CA GLU A 101 -0.09 -21.42 -12.79
C GLU A 101 -1.23 -21.29 -11.75
N ASP A 102 -2.43 -21.77 -12.13
CA ASP A 102 -3.56 -21.89 -11.22
C ASP A 102 -3.20 -22.73 -9.99
N GLN A 103 -3.77 -22.41 -8.84
CA GLN A 103 -3.65 -23.20 -7.62
C GLN A 103 -2.20 -23.48 -7.19
N THR A 104 -1.33 -22.48 -7.27
CA THR A 104 0.09 -22.58 -6.92
C THR A 104 0.36 -22.29 -5.45
N PHE A 105 -0.37 -21.33 -4.86
CA PHE A 105 -0.07 -20.80 -3.53
C PHE A 105 -1.13 -21.17 -2.50
N ASP A 106 -0.70 -21.32 -1.24
CA ASP A 106 -1.57 -21.49 -0.08
C ASP A 106 -2.09 -20.13 0.42
N GLY A 107 -1.32 -19.07 0.19
CA GLY A 107 -1.67 -17.69 0.54
C GLY A 107 -1.25 -16.69 -0.52
N VAL A 108 -2.03 -15.61 -0.65
CA VAL A 108 -1.66 -14.41 -1.41
C VAL A 108 -1.85 -13.19 -0.51
N VAL A 109 -0.90 -12.28 -0.54
CA VAL A 109 -0.95 -11.02 0.21
C VAL A 109 -0.82 -9.84 -0.74
N CYS A 110 -1.55 -8.76 -0.46
CA CYS A 110 -1.37 -7.45 -1.08
C CYS A 110 -1.39 -6.37 0.01
N ALA A 111 -0.22 -6.08 0.61
CA ALA A 111 -0.10 -5.10 1.68
C ALA A 111 -0.01 -3.68 1.09
N PHE A 112 -1.08 -2.87 1.27
CA PHE A 112 -1.19 -1.49 0.77
C PHE A 112 -0.97 -1.31 -0.75
N GLY A 113 -1.09 -2.39 -1.54
CA GLY A 113 -0.82 -2.36 -2.97
C GLY A 113 -2.03 -2.05 -3.84
N LEU A 114 -3.26 -2.46 -3.46
CA LEU A 114 -4.46 -2.36 -4.32
C LEU A 114 -4.76 -0.94 -4.80
N LEU A 115 -4.48 0.07 -3.98
CA LEU A 115 -4.73 1.49 -4.29
C LEU A 115 -3.79 2.05 -5.38
N HIS A 116 -2.74 1.31 -5.74
CA HIS A 116 -1.76 1.67 -6.78
C HIS A 116 -2.01 0.96 -8.12
N LEU A 117 -3.01 0.10 -8.19
CA LEU A 117 -3.33 -0.68 -9.40
C LEU A 117 -4.34 0.04 -10.29
N GLN A 118 -4.15 -0.06 -11.62
CA GLN A 118 -5.10 0.48 -12.59
C GLN A 118 -6.41 -0.30 -12.57
N ASN A 119 -6.35 -1.63 -12.43
CA ASN A 119 -7.49 -2.55 -12.42
C ASN A 119 -7.42 -3.49 -11.20
N PRO A 120 -7.64 -2.98 -9.98
CA PRO A 120 -7.49 -3.79 -8.76
C PRO A 120 -8.41 -5.01 -8.72
N ASP A 121 -9.60 -4.95 -9.35
CA ASP A 121 -10.48 -6.12 -9.47
C ASP A 121 -9.83 -7.27 -10.27
N ARG A 122 -8.99 -6.93 -11.25
CA ARG A 122 -8.23 -7.94 -12.00
C ARG A 122 -7.20 -8.60 -11.10
N ALA A 123 -6.50 -7.83 -10.29
CA ALA A 123 -5.53 -8.37 -9.32
C ALA A 123 -6.19 -9.26 -8.28
N ILE A 124 -7.39 -8.91 -7.78
CA ILE A 124 -8.16 -9.75 -6.86
C ILE A 124 -8.56 -11.08 -7.53
N ARG A 125 -8.98 -11.06 -8.81
CA ARG A 125 -9.26 -12.30 -9.57
C ARG A 125 -8.01 -13.14 -9.81
N GLU A 126 -6.88 -12.52 -10.11
CA GLU A 126 -5.59 -13.21 -10.27
C GLU A 126 -5.14 -13.85 -8.95
N ALA A 127 -5.28 -13.13 -7.81
CA ALA A 127 -5.04 -13.70 -6.49
C ALA A 127 -5.91 -14.94 -6.24
N HIS A 128 -7.21 -14.88 -6.58
CA HIS A 128 -8.09 -16.05 -6.49
C HIS A 128 -7.63 -17.18 -7.41
N ARG A 129 -7.25 -16.91 -8.66
CA ARG A 129 -6.82 -17.92 -9.64
C ARG A 129 -5.62 -18.72 -9.14
N VAL A 130 -4.57 -18.03 -8.67
CA VAL A 130 -3.32 -18.68 -8.24
C VAL A 130 -3.40 -19.34 -6.87
N LEU A 131 -4.42 -19.04 -6.08
CA LEU A 131 -4.66 -19.71 -4.80
C LEU A 131 -5.16 -21.14 -5.00
N ARG A 132 -4.68 -22.05 -4.16
CA ARG A 132 -5.25 -23.39 -3.97
C ARG A 132 -6.66 -23.29 -3.36
N ASN A 133 -7.47 -24.34 -3.54
CA ASN A 133 -8.76 -24.44 -2.85
C ASN A 133 -8.55 -24.39 -1.32
N GLY A 134 -9.30 -23.57 -0.63
CA GLY A 134 -9.13 -23.30 0.79
C GLY A 134 -7.98 -22.33 1.13
N GLY A 135 -7.23 -21.89 0.12
CA GLY A 135 -6.19 -20.87 0.26
C GLY A 135 -6.79 -19.50 0.60
N ARG A 136 -5.94 -18.59 1.06
CA ARG A 136 -6.36 -17.31 1.61
C ARG A 136 -5.73 -16.14 0.87
N PHE A 137 -6.54 -15.13 0.56
CA PHE A 137 -6.09 -13.82 0.11
C PHE A 137 -6.26 -12.82 1.24
N THR A 138 -5.18 -12.13 1.62
CA THR A 138 -5.23 -11.05 2.62
C THR A 138 -4.68 -9.78 2.01
N TYR A 139 -5.44 -8.68 2.10
CA TYR A 139 -4.95 -7.38 1.70
C TYR A 139 -5.20 -6.34 2.78
N THR A 140 -4.42 -5.25 2.73
CA THR A 140 -4.63 -4.06 3.54
C THR A 140 -4.77 -2.83 2.67
N VAL A 141 -5.62 -1.89 3.13
CA VAL A 141 -5.78 -0.53 2.59
C VAL A 141 -5.88 0.45 3.76
N TRP A 142 -5.74 1.74 3.51
CA TRP A 142 -5.91 2.74 4.54
C TRP A 142 -7.39 2.93 4.87
N CYS A 143 -7.71 3.07 6.16
CA CYS A 143 -9.03 3.51 6.60
C CYS A 143 -9.32 4.93 6.14
N THR A 144 -10.60 5.25 5.96
CA THR A 144 -11.05 6.62 5.65
C THR A 144 -10.79 7.56 6.82
N PRO A 145 -10.76 8.89 6.61
CA PRO A 145 -10.70 9.85 7.71
C PRO A 145 -11.83 9.66 8.74
N ASP A 146 -13.04 9.31 8.28
CA ASP A 146 -14.20 9.06 9.15
C ASP A 146 -14.02 7.79 10.01
N ASP A 147 -13.18 6.84 9.55
CA ASP A 147 -12.83 5.61 10.25
C ASP A 147 -11.47 5.70 10.98
N GLY A 148 -11.02 6.91 11.27
CA GLY A 148 -9.82 7.19 12.05
C GLY A 148 -8.52 7.30 11.23
N GLY A 149 -8.59 7.33 9.89
CA GLY A 149 -7.45 7.55 8.99
C GLY A 149 -7.03 9.02 8.94
N GLU A 150 -6.60 9.60 10.07
CA GLU A 150 -6.34 11.04 10.20
C GLU A 150 -5.25 11.55 9.27
N PHE A 151 -4.15 10.78 9.08
CA PHE A 151 -2.95 11.25 8.38
C PHE A 151 -3.24 11.72 6.94
N PHE A 152 -3.88 10.88 6.12
CA PHE A 152 -4.18 11.27 4.73
C PHE A 152 -5.28 12.33 4.65
N GLY A 153 -6.25 12.30 5.56
CA GLY A 153 -7.27 13.34 5.67
C GLY A 153 -6.65 14.70 5.98
N PHE A 154 -5.71 14.75 6.90
CA PHE A 154 -4.95 15.94 7.27
C PHE A 154 -4.13 16.48 6.09
N LEU A 155 -3.36 15.61 5.41
CA LEU A 155 -2.57 16.02 4.23
C LEU A 155 -3.45 16.54 3.10
N MET A 156 -4.53 15.83 2.78
CA MET A 156 -5.45 16.25 1.71
C MET A 156 -6.21 17.52 2.06
N GLY A 157 -6.55 17.73 3.34
CA GLY A 157 -7.15 18.96 3.81
C GLY A 157 -6.27 20.20 3.56
N ALA A 158 -4.96 20.08 3.82
CA ALA A 158 -4.01 21.15 3.53
C ALA A 158 -3.90 21.45 2.02
N ILE A 159 -3.90 20.39 1.18
CA ILE A 159 -3.86 20.54 -0.28
C ILE A 159 -5.15 21.22 -0.78
N GLN A 160 -6.33 20.81 -0.29
CA GLN A 160 -7.61 21.40 -0.67
C GLN A 160 -7.73 22.87 -0.27
N ALA A 161 -7.17 23.24 0.88
CA ALA A 161 -7.27 24.60 1.41
C ALA A 161 -6.37 25.61 0.67
N HIS A 162 -5.24 25.17 0.12
CA HIS A 162 -4.20 26.05 -0.40
C HIS A 162 -3.75 25.75 -1.84
N GLY A 163 -4.21 24.64 -2.42
CA GLY A 163 -3.84 24.19 -3.76
C GLY A 163 -5.00 24.14 -4.73
N ASP A 164 -4.68 23.71 -5.95
CA ASP A 164 -5.63 23.42 -7.02
C ASP A 164 -5.66 21.91 -7.26
N LEU A 165 -6.85 21.32 -7.28
CA LEU A 165 -7.05 19.91 -7.60
C LEU A 165 -7.50 19.68 -9.06
N ASP A 166 -7.82 20.75 -9.80
CA ASP A 166 -8.07 20.69 -11.25
C ASP A 166 -6.75 20.68 -12.02
N ILE A 167 -6.06 19.56 -11.94
CA ILE A 167 -4.74 19.35 -12.52
C ILE A 167 -4.78 18.21 -13.53
N ASP A 168 -3.96 18.33 -14.58
CA ASP A 168 -3.86 17.32 -15.66
C ASP A 168 -3.06 16.09 -15.20
N LEU A 169 -3.72 15.24 -14.40
CA LEU A 169 -3.19 13.92 -14.01
C LEU A 169 -4.12 12.80 -14.51
N PRO A 170 -3.57 11.63 -14.87
CA PRO A 170 -4.37 10.49 -15.26
C PRO A 170 -5.43 10.13 -14.21
N ALA A 171 -6.63 9.76 -14.68
CA ALA A 171 -7.70 9.31 -13.80
C ALA A 171 -7.24 8.05 -13.02
N ALA A 172 -7.44 8.07 -11.70
CA ALA A 172 -7.11 6.98 -10.79
C ALA A 172 -8.38 6.32 -10.25
N PRO A 173 -8.34 5.04 -9.87
CA PRO A 173 -9.36 4.45 -9.01
C PRO A 173 -9.51 5.25 -7.70
N PRO A 174 -10.70 5.26 -7.07
CA PRO A 174 -10.90 5.95 -5.81
C PRO A 174 -9.95 5.38 -4.73
N PHE A 175 -9.22 6.27 -4.04
CA PHE A 175 -8.16 5.89 -3.09
C PHE A 175 -8.68 4.97 -1.97
N TYR A 176 -9.88 5.27 -1.45
CA TYR A 176 -10.52 4.51 -0.36
C TYR A 176 -11.53 3.46 -0.84
N ARG A 177 -11.51 3.09 -2.14
CA ARG A 177 -12.49 2.16 -2.71
C ARG A 177 -12.66 0.89 -1.87
N PHE A 178 -11.56 0.25 -1.49
CA PHE A 178 -11.57 -1.00 -0.73
C PHE A 178 -11.60 -0.82 0.79
N ALA A 179 -11.93 0.39 1.26
CA ALA A 179 -12.36 0.66 2.63
C ALA A 179 -13.89 0.74 2.76
N ASP A 180 -14.63 0.67 1.65
CA ASP A 180 -16.10 0.62 1.61
C ASP A 180 -16.59 -0.82 1.63
N ASP A 181 -17.51 -1.15 2.54
CA ASP A 181 -18.02 -2.52 2.74
C ASP A 181 -18.70 -3.08 1.48
N GLN A 182 -19.41 -2.25 0.71
CA GLN A 182 -20.13 -2.70 -0.49
C GLN A 182 -19.16 -2.99 -1.63
N GLU A 183 -18.12 -2.18 -1.76
CA GLU A 183 -17.04 -2.39 -2.73
C GLU A 183 -16.23 -3.65 -2.40
N ILE A 184 -15.94 -3.88 -1.11
CA ILE A 184 -15.28 -5.10 -0.63
C ILE A 184 -16.12 -6.33 -1.00
N GLU A 185 -17.41 -6.36 -0.60
CA GLU A 185 -18.31 -7.47 -0.86
C GLU A 185 -18.43 -7.75 -2.37
N SER A 186 -18.62 -6.68 -3.15
CA SER A 186 -18.73 -6.78 -4.61
C SER A 186 -17.49 -7.39 -5.25
N ALA A 187 -16.31 -6.87 -4.91
CA ALA A 187 -15.05 -7.31 -5.52
C ALA A 187 -14.68 -8.75 -5.12
N ILE A 188 -14.82 -9.09 -3.82
CA ILE A 188 -14.50 -10.41 -3.29
C ILE A 188 -15.44 -11.47 -3.85
N SER A 189 -16.76 -11.19 -3.89
CA SER A 189 -17.76 -12.10 -4.44
C SER A 189 -17.60 -12.27 -5.96
N ALA A 190 -17.35 -11.20 -6.70
CA ALA A 190 -17.13 -11.25 -8.14
C ALA A 190 -15.87 -12.01 -8.53
N ALA A 191 -14.86 -12.07 -7.65
CA ALA A 191 -13.65 -12.87 -7.86
C ALA A 191 -13.83 -14.35 -7.51
N GLY A 192 -14.92 -14.73 -6.82
CA GLY A 192 -15.26 -16.12 -6.52
C GLY A 192 -14.83 -16.60 -5.13
N PHE A 193 -14.42 -15.72 -4.24
CA PHE A 193 -14.11 -16.08 -2.85
C PHE A 193 -15.38 -16.53 -2.09
N SER A 194 -15.25 -17.57 -1.27
CA SER A 194 -16.38 -18.20 -0.57
C SER A 194 -16.80 -17.47 0.71
N SER A 195 -15.87 -16.77 1.34
CA SER A 195 -16.08 -16.01 2.56
C SER A 195 -14.98 -14.99 2.77
N TYR A 196 -15.24 -13.96 3.57
CA TYR A 196 -14.22 -13.00 3.98
C TYR A 196 -14.48 -12.49 5.39
N LYS A 197 -13.44 -11.91 5.99
CA LYS A 197 -13.48 -11.20 7.26
C LYS A 197 -12.78 -9.86 7.10
N VAL A 198 -13.39 -8.82 7.67
CA VAL A 198 -12.82 -7.47 7.76
C VAL A 198 -12.36 -7.22 9.20
N SER A 199 -11.23 -6.58 9.37
CA SER A 199 -10.71 -6.14 10.67
C SER A 199 -9.83 -4.91 10.50
N THR A 200 -9.70 -4.12 11.58
CA THR A 200 -8.84 -2.93 11.59
C THR A 200 -7.53 -3.26 12.29
N VAL A 201 -6.42 -2.91 11.67
CA VAL A 201 -5.08 -2.96 12.25
C VAL A 201 -4.71 -1.55 12.72
N PRO A 202 -4.46 -1.35 14.03
CA PRO A 202 -4.06 -0.04 14.53
C PRO A 202 -2.62 0.25 14.07
N VAL A 203 -2.51 1.21 13.18
CA VAL A 203 -1.23 1.72 12.68
C VAL A 203 -1.12 3.20 13.04
N VAL A 204 0.05 3.65 13.39
CA VAL A 204 0.31 5.05 13.72
C VAL A 204 1.55 5.55 12.98
N TRP A 205 1.47 6.76 12.47
CA TRP A 205 2.64 7.52 12.04
C TRP A 205 3.17 8.33 13.22
N ARG A 206 4.50 8.29 13.41
CA ARG A 206 5.20 9.06 14.44
C ARG A 206 6.44 9.71 13.86
N SER A 207 6.72 10.93 14.29
CA SER A 207 7.96 11.64 13.99
C SER A 207 8.27 12.70 15.05
N ASP A 208 9.55 12.99 15.24
CA ASP A 208 10.03 14.06 16.12
C ASP A 208 10.02 15.42 15.40
N GLU A 209 10.01 15.41 14.06
CA GLU A 209 10.10 16.59 13.23
C GLU A 209 8.84 16.78 12.37
N ALA A 210 8.22 17.97 12.43
CA ALA A 210 7.04 18.27 11.63
C ALA A 210 7.29 18.23 10.11
N GLN A 211 8.53 18.48 9.69
CA GLN A 211 8.94 18.41 8.29
C GLN A 211 8.78 17.00 7.70
N ASP A 212 8.87 15.95 8.53
CA ASP A 212 8.79 14.57 8.06
C ASP A 212 7.44 14.23 7.42
N ALA A 213 6.34 14.88 7.83
CA ALA A 213 5.04 14.70 7.17
C ALA A 213 5.05 15.20 5.71
N VAL A 214 5.74 16.30 5.44
CA VAL A 214 5.96 16.78 4.07
C VAL A 214 6.89 15.82 3.33
N ASP A 215 7.96 15.38 3.98
CA ASP A 215 8.94 14.47 3.40
C ASP A 215 8.33 13.14 2.99
N VAL A 216 7.40 12.57 3.78
CA VAL A 216 6.65 11.35 3.43
C VAL A 216 5.94 11.51 2.08
N ILE A 217 5.33 12.68 1.80
CA ILE A 217 4.66 12.91 0.53
C ILE A 217 5.64 12.75 -0.64
N TYR A 218 6.79 13.40 -0.55
CA TYR A 218 7.77 13.39 -1.64
C TYR A 218 8.52 12.07 -1.79
N LYS A 219 8.77 11.36 -0.69
CA LYS A 219 9.59 10.16 -0.64
C LYS A 219 8.80 8.86 -0.79
N ALA A 220 7.54 8.84 -0.33
CA ALA A 220 6.75 7.61 -0.21
C ALA A 220 5.39 7.64 -0.92
N THR A 221 5.06 8.71 -1.67
CA THR A 221 3.82 8.73 -2.47
C THR A 221 4.11 9.06 -3.93
N VAL A 222 3.29 8.56 -4.85
CA VAL A 222 3.37 8.88 -6.27
C VAL A 222 2.39 9.99 -6.62
N ARG A 223 1.10 9.71 -6.51
CA ARG A 223 0.05 10.64 -6.95
C ARG A 223 0.03 11.92 -6.10
N THR A 224 0.14 11.83 -4.78
CA THR A 224 0.12 13.02 -3.89
C THR A 224 1.30 13.93 -4.17
N LYS A 225 2.51 13.36 -4.40
CA LYS A 225 3.66 14.13 -4.87
C LYS A 225 3.37 14.85 -6.19
N SER A 226 2.79 14.14 -7.17
CA SER A 226 2.47 14.72 -8.48
C SER A 226 1.46 15.85 -8.36
N ILE A 227 0.49 15.74 -7.44
CA ILE A 227 -0.43 16.84 -7.11
C ILE A 227 0.34 18.06 -6.59
N LEU A 228 1.28 17.88 -5.66
CA LEU A 228 2.07 18.97 -5.11
C LEU A 228 3.01 19.60 -6.16
N GLU A 229 3.62 18.80 -7.00
CA GLU A 229 4.54 19.29 -8.06
C GLU A 229 3.80 20.10 -9.14
N ALA A 230 2.52 19.82 -9.36
CA ALA A 230 1.67 20.58 -10.29
C ALA A 230 1.23 21.96 -9.72
N GLN A 231 1.39 22.20 -8.41
CA GLN A 231 1.03 23.48 -7.78
C GLN A 231 2.01 24.59 -8.14
N THR A 232 1.53 25.84 -8.08
CA THR A 232 2.44 27.00 -8.10
C THR A 232 3.40 26.95 -6.92
N VAL A 233 4.51 27.69 -7.00
CA VAL A 233 5.49 27.78 -5.91
C VAL A 233 4.82 28.30 -4.64
N GLU A 234 3.98 29.32 -4.76
CA GLU A 234 3.27 29.96 -3.66
C GLU A 234 2.27 29.00 -3.00
N SER A 235 1.43 28.32 -3.80
CA SER A 235 0.46 27.33 -3.29
C SER A 235 1.18 26.18 -2.58
N ARG A 236 2.25 25.64 -3.17
CA ARG A 236 3.03 24.56 -2.59
C ARG A 236 3.67 24.96 -1.26
N GLN A 237 4.22 26.18 -1.15
CA GLN A 237 4.73 26.69 0.11
C GLN A 237 3.64 26.88 1.17
N ALA A 238 2.45 27.34 0.78
CA ALA A 238 1.31 27.46 1.67
C ALA A 238 0.84 26.09 2.18
N ILE A 239 0.77 25.08 1.30
CA ILE A 239 0.43 23.68 1.67
C ILE A 239 1.46 23.15 2.67
N HIS A 240 2.76 23.26 2.40
CA HIS A 240 3.81 22.80 3.32
C HIS A 240 3.70 23.49 4.68
N SER A 241 3.50 24.81 4.70
CA SER A 241 3.34 25.57 5.94
C SER A 241 2.10 25.12 6.72
N ALA A 242 0.98 24.85 6.03
CA ALA A 242 -0.23 24.37 6.66
C ALA A 242 -0.05 22.96 7.26
N ILE A 243 0.65 22.06 6.56
CA ILE A 243 0.99 20.72 7.09
C ILE A 243 1.87 20.86 8.33
N ILE A 244 2.97 21.59 8.26
CA ILE A 244 3.92 21.74 9.37
C ILE A 244 3.25 22.38 10.58
N SER A 245 2.51 23.47 10.40
CA SER A 245 1.85 24.17 11.51
C SER A 245 0.66 23.40 12.08
N GLY A 246 -0.10 22.70 11.24
CA GLY A 246 -1.25 21.90 11.68
C GLY A 246 -0.85 20.67 12.48
N LEU A 247 0.36 20.14 12.30
CA LEU A 247 0.88 19.01 13.08
C LEU A 247 1.00 19.31 14.58
N GLU A 248 1.07 20.59 14.99
CA GLU A 248 1.13 20.94 16.42
C GLU A 248 -0.10 20.45 17.20
N GLU A 249 -1.26 20.28 16.55
CA GLU A 249 -2.46 19.70 17.16
C GLU A 249 -2.30 18.21 17.50
N TYR A 250 -1.34 17.54 16.86
CA TYR A 250 -1.05 16.12 17.02
C TYR A 250 0.21 15.85 17.86
N ARG A 251 0.69 16.86 18.60
CA ARG A 251 1.87 16.73 19.43
C ARG A 251 1.58 15.92 20.71
N VAL A 252 2.37 14.88 20.94
CA VAL A 252 2.31 14.01 22.12
C VAL A 252 3.69 14.00 22.79
N GLY A 253 3.87 14.83 23.81
CA GLY A 253 5.19 15.01 24.44
C GLY A 253 6.18 15.68 23.51
N ASP A 254 7.25 14.98 23.17
CA ASP A 254 8.35 15.46 22.32
C ASP A 254 8.24 15.03 20.83
N HIS A 255 7.17 14.30 20.47
CA HIS A 255 6.93 13.82 19.10
C HIS A 255 5.53 14.16 18.61
N PHE A 256 5.33 14.02 17.31
CA PHE A 256 4.02 14.04 16.64
C PHE A 256 3.50 12.63 16.45
N GLN A 257 2.20 12.43 16.60
CA GLN A 257 1.57 11.14 16.39
C GLN A 257 0.18 11.31 15.73
N LEU A 258 -0.01 10.68 14.57
CA LEU A 258 -1.29 10.61 13.88
C LEU A 258 -1.74 9.16 13.73
N SER A 259 -3.04 8.94 13.89
CA SER A 259 -3.67 7.66 13.61
C SER A 259 -3.70 7.41 12.11
N LEU A 260 -3.35 6.18 11.73
CA LEU A 260 -3.32 5.74 10.33
C LEU A 260 -3.73 4.26 10.24
N PRO A 261 -4.90 3.88 10.80
CA PRO A 261 -5.30 2.49 10.82
C PRO A 261 -5.43 1.92 9.42
N ALA A 262 -5.09 0.65 9.29
CA ALA A 262 -5.29 -0.12 8.07
C ALA A 262 -6.54 -0.99 8.20
N LEU A 263 -7.40 -0.97 7.19
CA LEU A 263 -8.43 -1.97 7.02
C LEU A 263 -7.80 -3.22 6.40
N MET A 264 -7.98 -4.35 7.06
CA MET A 264 -7.47 -5.63 6.59
C MET A 264 -8.64 -6.55 6.23
N VAL A 265 -8.63 -7.02 5.00
CA VAL A 265 -9.60 -8.00 4.49
C VAL A 265 -8.89 -9.32 4.25
N SER A 266 -9.48 -10.41 4.75
CA SER A 266 -8.95 -11.76 4.60
C SER A 266 -10.04 -12.67 4.05
N ALA A 267 -9.89 -13.12 2.81
CA ALA A 267 -10.87 -13.90 2.05
C ALA A 267 -10.38 -15.33 1.80
N VAL A 268 -11.29 -16.30 1.73
CA VAL A 268 -11.02 -17.71 1.52
C VAL A 268 -11.55 -18.14 0.16
N LYS A 269 -10.71 -18.83 -0.63
CA LYS A 269 -11.10 -19.46 -1.91
C LYS A 269 -11.92 -20.70 -1.74
#